data_c40086868872e6ecbf0f87838ded0944
#
_entry.id   c40086868872e6ecbf0f87838ded0944
#
_cell.length_a   1.000
_cell.length_b   1.000
_cell.length_c   1.000
_cell.angle_alpha   90.00
_cell.angle_beta   90.00
_cell.angle_gamma   90.00
#
_symmetry.space_group_name_H-M   'P 1'
#
loop_
_entity.id
_entity.type
_entity.pdbx_description
1 polymer ?
#
loop_
_entity_poly.entity_id
_entity_poly.type
_entity_poly.pdbx_seq_one_letter_code
_entity_poly.pdbx_strand_id
1 'polypeptide(L)'
;EKAVPSSLKTIAFGSEVFPARQLALWRKYVPNARYINLYGPTEATGMSCYYVVDREFKEDEVIPIGRPFPNTGILLLNEDGKEVTQGEKGEICIRGTAVTMGYYRQPEKTAGSFVQNPLNKDYPEIIYKTGDLGYYNDRGELMFASRKDYQIKHMGHRIELGEIEGSVNCMEKIAGGCCIYDEE
;
A
#
# COMPACT_ATOMS: atom_id res chain seq x y z
N GLU A 1 -1.97 -13.93 -33.96
CA GLU A 1 -2.29 -12.51 -33.70
C GLU A 1 -2.80 -12.39 -32.28
N LYS A 2 -2.12 -11.55 -31.46
CA LYS A 2 -2.64 -11.25 -30.11
C LYS A 2 -3.73 -10.19 -30.26
N ALA A 3 -4.95 -10.52 -29.86
CA ALA A 3 -6.05 -9.57 -29.88
C ALA A 3 -5.78 -8.44 -28.88
N VAL A 4 -5.83 -7.20 -29.36
CA VAL A 4 -5.76 -6.00 -28.49
C VAL A 4 -7.18 -5.63 -28.08
N PRO A 5 -7.50 -5.51 -26.78
CA PRO A 5 -8.85 -5.20 -26.32
C PRO A 5 -9.18 -3.71 -26.58
N SER A 6 -9.64 -3.41 -27.78
CA SER A 6 -9.93 -2.03 -28.24
C SER A 6 -11.13 -1.38 -27.53
N SER A 7 -11.95 -2.15 -26.83
CA SER A 7 -13.14 -1.66 -26.11
C SER A 7 -12.86 -1.18 -24.69
N LEU A 8 -11.66 -1.39 -24.16
CA LEU A 8 -11.30 -0.96 -22.81
C LEU A 8 -11.22 0.58 -22.73
N LYS A 9 -11.99 1.14 -21.79
CA LYS A 9 -12.02 2.59 -21.51
C LYS A 9 -11.24 2.95 -20.26
N THR A 10 -11.12 2.01 -19.33
CA THR A 10 -10.41 2.21 -18.04
C THR A 10 -9.67 0.93 -17.68
N ILE A 11 -8.42 1.09 -17.29
CA ILE A 11 -7.55 0.02 -16.77
C ILE A 11 -7.08 0.47 -15.40
N ALA A 12 -7.50 -0.24 -14.36
CA ALA A 12 -7.06 -0.01 -12.99
C ALA A 12 -6.12 -1.15 -12.57
N PHE A 13 -5.06 -0.79 -11.88
CA PHE A 13 -4.08 -1.72 -11.34
C PHE A 13 -3.72 -1.29 -9.91
N GLY A 14 -3.28 -2.21 -9.07
CA GLY A 14 -2.94 -1.93 -7.68
C GLY A 14 -2.60 -3.20 -6.93
N SER A 15 -2.52 -3.11 -5.61
CA SER A 15 -2.08 -4.15 -4.68
C SER A 15 -0.58 -4.45 -4.70
N GLU A 16 0.10 -4.18 -5.78
CA GLU A 16 1.56 -4.30 -5.94
C GLU A 16 2.11 -3.06 -6.63
N VAL A 17 3.42 -2.84 -6.53
CA VAL A 17 4.09 -1.77 -7.27
C VAL A 17 4.05 -2.12 -8.75
N PHE A 18 3.34 -1.31 -9.53
CA PHE A 18 3.24 -1.55 -10.97
C PHE A 18 4.39 -0.86 -11.71
N PRO A 19 5.24 -1.62 -12.43
CA PRO A 19 6.40 -1.04 -13.09
C PRO A 19 6.00 -0.06 -14.21
N ALA A 20 6.65 1.10 -14.27
CA ALA A 20 6.40 2.11 -15.30
C ALA A 20 6.63 1.57 -16.72
N ARG A 21 7.61 0.66 -16.90
CA ARG A 21 7.84 -0.05 -18.17
C ARG A 21 6.60 -0.83 -18.62
N GLN A 22 5.90 -1.49 -17.71
CA GLN A 22 4.68 -2.23 -18.03
C GLN A 22 3.53 -1.27 -18.37
N LEU A 23 3.43 -0.16 -17.66
CA LEU A 23 2.47 0.90 -17.98
C LEU A 23 2.68 1.43 -19.39
N ALA A 24 3.92 1.73 -19.78
CA ALA A 24 4.27 2.21 -21.12
C ALA A 24 3.87 1.18 -22.19
N LEU A 25 4.10 -0.11 -21.93
CA LEU A 25 3.69 -1.19 -22.84
C LEU A 25 2.16 -1.23 -23.01
N TRP A 26 1.39 -1.16 -21.92
CA TRP A 26 -0.07 -1.13 -21.97
C TRP A 26 -0.58 0.09 -22.74
N ARG A 27 -0.04 1.28 -22.47
CA ARG A 27 -0.41 2.52 -23.16
C ARG A 27 -0.14 2.47 -24.66
N LYS A 28 0.92 1.76 -25.07
CA LYS A 28 1.21 1.52 -26.49
C LYS A 28 0.11 0.74 -27.20
N TYR A 29 -0.48 -0.27 -26.53
CA TYR A 29 -1.50 -1.13 -27.14
C TYR A 29 -2.92 -0.64 -26.90
N VAL A 30 -3.19 0.06 -25.81
CA VAL A 30 -4.51 0.59 -25.44
C VAL A 30 -4.41 2.10 -25.13
N PRO A 31 -4.03 2.94 -26.12
CA PRO A 31 -3.66 4.35 -25.88
C PRO A 31 -4.83 5.21 -25.39
N ASN A 32 -6.06 4.84 -25.70
CA ASN A 32 -7.26 5.61 -25.38
C ASN A 32 -7.91 5.23 -24.03
N ALA A 33 -7.34 4.28 -23.31
CA ALA A 33 -7.83 3.93 -21.99
C ALA A 33 -7.32 4.91 -20.93
N ARG A 34 -8.14 5.16 -19.89
CA ARG A 34 -7.71 5.81 -18.67
C ARG A 34 -6.99 4.78 -17.79
N TYR A 35 -5.81 5.13 -17.34
CA TYR A 35 -5.01 4.29 -16.43
C TYR A 35 -5.09 4.83 -15.01
N ILE A 36 -5.34 3.96 -14.04
CA ILE A 36 -5.52 4.35 -12.64
C ILE A 36 -4.71 3.40 -11.76
N ASN A 37 -3.75 3.94 -11.01
CA ASN A 37 -3.08 3.21 -9.94
C ASN A 37 -3.92 3.30 -8.67
N LEU A 38 -4.16 2.16 -8.02
CA LEU A 38 -4.97 2.03 -6.81
C LEU A 38 -4.09 1.53 -5.66
N TYR A 39 -4.30 2.11 -4.48
CA TYR A 39 -3.63 1.69 -3.27
C TYR A 39 -4.64 1.56 -2.12
N GLY A 40 -4.49 0.51 -1.34
CA GLY A 40 -5.21 0.33 -0.09
C GLY A 40 -5.19 -1.09 0.41
N PRO A 41 -5.22 -1.27 1.75
CA PRO A 41 -5.28 -2.55 2.41
C PRO A 41 -6.73 -3.01 2.62
N THR A 42 -6.91 -4.30 2.86
CA THR A 42 -8.21 -4.90 3.22
C THR A 42 -8.78 -4.30 4.50
N GLU A 43 -7.93 -3.92 5.42
CA GLU A 43 -8.26 -3.31 6.71
C GLU A 43 -8.92 -1.93 6.58
N ALA A 44 -8.82 -1.31 5.39
CA ALA A 44 -9.53 -0.08 5.03
C ALA A 44 -10.44 -0.30 3.81
N THR A 45 -11.11 -1.44 3.74
CA THR A 45 -12.14 -1.80 2.75
C THR A 45 -11.60 -1.75 1.30
N GLY A 46 -10.39 -2.25 1.10
CA GLY A 46 -9.76 -2.40 -0.20
C GLY A 46 -8.99 -1.17 -0.66
N MET A 47 -9.60 -0.26 -1.42
CA MET A 47 -8.86 0.84 -2.03
C MET A 47 -9.08 2.15 -1.28
N SER A 48 -7.99 2.75 -0.81
CA SER A 48 -7.98 3.99 -0.02
C SER A 48 -7.50 5.20 -0.81
N CYS A 49 -6.60 4.98 -1.79
CA CYS A 49 -6.07 6.04 -2.65
C CYS A 49 -6.11 5.64 -4.13
N TYR A 50 -6.06 6.65 -4.97
CA TYR A 50 -5.99 6.49 -6.41
C TYR A 50 -5.12 7.57 -7.06
N TYR A 51 -4.44 7.19 -8.13
CA TYR A 51 -3.72 8.09 -9.02
C TYR A 51 -4.19 7.88 -10.46
N VAL A 52 -4.71 8.94 -11.07
CA VAL A 52 -5.02 8.91 -12.52
C VAL A 52 -3.74 9.23 -13.27
N VAL A 53 -3.31 8.31 -14.11
CA VAL A 53 -2.08 8.47 -14.90
C VAL A 53 -2.30 9.54 -15.98
N ASP A 54 -1.79 10.73 -15.75
CA ASP A 54 -1.94 11.93 -16.58
C ASP A 54 -0.67 12.32 -17.32
N ARG A 55 0.44 11.63 -17.09
CA ARG A 55 1.75 11.88 -17.70
C ARG A 55 2.46 10.59 -18.13
N GLU A 56 3.58 10.73 -18.77
CA GLU A 56 4.53 9.66 -19.02
C GLU A 56 5.49 9.50 -17.83
N PHE A 57 5.94 8.27 -17.63
CA PHE A 57 6.89 7.89 -16.59
C PHE A 57 8.14 7.32 -17.25
N LYS A 58 9.32 7.61 -16.70
CA LYS A 58 10.55 6.93 -17.05
C LYS A 58 10.49 5.48 -16.58
N GLU A 59 11.29 4.60 -17.17
CA GLU A 59 11.25 3.16 -16.88
C GLU A 59 11.51 2.82 -15.40
N ASP A 60 12.35 3.62 -14.74
CA ASP A 60 12.77 3.49 -13.34
C ASP A 60 11.93 4.35 -12.38
N GLU A 61 10.95 5.09 -12.90
CA GLU A 61 10.14 5.98 -12.08
C GLU A 61 9.01 5.22 -11.39
N VAL A 62 8.80 5.50 -10.10
CA VAL A 62 7.70 4.95 -9.33
C VAL A 62 6.41 5.72 -9.64
N ILE A 63 5.34 4.98 -9.94
CA ILE A 63 4.02 5.56 -10.18
C ILE A 63 3.41 5.95 -8.81
N PRO A 64 2.94 7.21 -8.64
CA PRO A 64 2.32 7.64 -7.39
C PRO A 64 1.11 6.76 -7.00
N ILE A 65 0.87 6.63 -5.70
CA ILE A 65 -0.40 6.08 -5.18
C ILE A 65 -1.49 7.17 -5.07
N GLY A 66 -1.09 8.42 -5.25
CA GLY A 66 -1.96 9.54 -5.57
C GLY A 66 -2.63 10.20 -4.38
N ARG A 67 -3.95 10.23 -4.34
CA ARG A 67 -4.76 10.94 -3.34
C ARG A 67 -5.86 10.04 -2.79
N PRO A 68 -6.33 10.30 -1.56
CA PRO A 68 -7.39 9.50 -0.97
C PRO A 68 -8.72 9.65 -1.72
N PHE A 69 -9.55 8.61 -1.63
CA PHE A 69 -10.95 8.67 -2.04
C PHE A 69 -11.76 9.59 -1.11
N PRO A 70 -12.93 10.08 -1.54
CA PRO A 70 -13.86 10.78 -0.65
C PRO A 70 -14.14 9.97 0.62
N ASN A 71 -14.25 10.66 1.77
CA ASN A 71 -14.44 10.07 3.10
C ASN A 71 -13.26 9.20 3.61
N THR A 72 -12.13 9.24 2.93
CA THR A 72 -10.87 8.63 3.37
C THR A 72 -9.84 9.74 3.57
N GLY A 73 -9.06 9.66 4.64
CA GLY A 73 -7.93 10.55 4.88
C GLY A 73 -6.64 9.75 5.03
N ILE A 74 -5.55 10.36 4.62
CA ILE A 74 -4.19 9.80 4.78
C ILE A 74 -3.42 10.71 5.73
N LEU A 75 -2.73 10.09 6.68
CA LEU A 75 -1.73 10.73 7.53
C LEU A 75 -0.39 10.03 7.28
N LEU A 76 0.68 10.79 7.20
CA LEU A 76 2.04 10.24 7.20
C LEU A 76 2.66 10.54 8.57
N LEU A 77 2.79 9.51 9.39
CA LEU A 77 3.24 9.66 10.78
C LEU A 77 4.65 9.09 10.97
N ASN A 78 5.48 9.82 11.71
CA ASN A 78 6.74 9.31 12.22
C ASN A 78 6.53 8.40 13.45
N GLU A 79 7.62 7.90 14.04
CA GLU A 79 7.57 7.01 15.21
C GLU A 79 7.00 7.68 16.46
N ASP A 80 7.13 9.01 16.58
CA ASP A 80 6.56 9.80 17.66
C ASP A 80 5.06 10.10 17.47
N GLY A 81 4.45 9.65 16.38
CA GLY A 81 3.05 9.92 16.02
C GLY A 81 2.80 11.35 15.53
N LYS A 82 3.85 12.05 15.07
CA LYS A 82 3.75 13.38 14.47
C LYS A 82 3.71 13.27 12.96
N GLU A 83 2.99 14.18 12.32
CA GLU A 83 2.96 14.28 10.88
C GLU A 83 4.33 14.70 10.32
N VAL A 84 4.79 14.00 9.28
CA VAL A 84 6.06 14.31 8.62
C VAL A 84 5.91 15.45 7.62
N THR A 85 7.00 16.13 7.33
CA THR A 85 7.01 17.20 6.32
C THR A 85 7.21 16.64 4.91
N GLN A 86 7.02 17.48 3.90
CA GLN A 86 7.19 17.11 2.49
C GLN A 86 8.59 16.52 2.24
N GLY A 87 8.65 15.40 1.54
CA GLY A 87 9.89 14.67 1.25
C GLY A 87 10.35 13.71 2.35
N GLU A 88 9.87 13.87 3.58
CA GLU A 88 10.16 12.94 4.66
C GLU A 88 9.28 11.69 4.58
N LYS A 89 9.87 10.54 4.93
CA LYS A 89 9.14 9.27 4.99
C LYS A 89 8.39 9.14 6.31
N GLY A 90 7.12 8.77 6.24
CA GLY A 90 6.29 8.42 7.38
C GLY A 90 5.46 7.17 7.11
N GLU A 91 4.97 6.54 8.17
CA GLU A 91 4.03 5.44 8.05
C GLU A 91 2.70 5.97 7.50
N ILE A 92 2.21 5.34 6.44
CA ILE A 92 0.89 5.64 5.86
C ILE A 92 -0.16 5.15 6.84
N CYS A 93 -0.91 6.08 7.41
CA CYS A 93 -2.04 5.79 8.28
C CYS A 93 -3.34 6.21 7.61
N ILE A 94 -4.34 5.35 7.63
CA ILE A 94 -5.61 5.58 6.96
C ILE A 94 -6.67 5.90 8.01
N ARG A 95 -7.46 6.94 7.76
CA ARG A 95 -8.61 7.33 8.57
C ARG A 95 -9.87 7.45 7.74
N GLY A 96 -11.02 7.45 8.39
CA GLY A 96 -12.32 7.65 7.76
C GLY A 96 -13.20 6.41 7.80
N THR A 97 -14.32 6.48 7.10
CA THR A 97 -15.41 5.49 7.21
C THR A 97 -15.09 4.12 6.61
N ALA A 98 -14.01 4.03 5.84
CA ALA A 98 -13.54 2.77 5.24
C ALA A 98 -12.72 1.92 6.20
N VAL A 99 -12.21 2.49 7.32
CA VAL A 99 -11.44 1.76 8.33
C VAL A 99 -12.33 0.74 9.01
N THR A 100 -11.91 -0.54 9.00
CA THR A 100 -12.67 -1.64 9.61
C THR A 100 -12.55 -1.64 11.14
N MET A 101 -13.30 -2.53 11.80
CA MET A 101 -13.30 -2.63 13.27
C MET A 101 -12.13 -3.44 13.83
N GLY A 102 -11.28 -4.04 12.98
CA GLY A 102 -10.13 -4.83 13.39
C GLY A 102 -10.17 -6.28 12.92
N TYR A 103 -9.33 -7.10 13.51
CA TYR A 103 -9.15 -8.51 13.16
C TYR A 103 -10.04 -9.43 14.02
N TYR A 104 -10.74 -10.34 13.37
CA TYR A 104 -11.64 -11.27 14.04
C TYR A 104 -10.90 -12.14 15.07
N ARG A 105 -11.36 -12.10 16.32
CA ARG A 105 -10.77 -12.83 17.47
C ARG A 105 -9.27 -12.57 17.72
N GLN A 106 -8.76 -11.41 17.28
CA GLN A 106 -7.36 -11.02 17.50
C GLN A 106 -7.28 -9.62 18.13
N PRO A 107 -7.67 -9.46 19.40
CA PRO A 107 -7.73 -8.15 20.03
C PRO A 107 -6.35 -7.47 20.16
N GLU A 108 -5.30 -8.22 20.42
CA GLU A 108 -3.94 -7.69 20.56
C GLU A 108 -3.41 -7.16 19.22
N LYS A 109 -3.58 -7.94 18.12
CA LYS A 109 -3.22 -7.50 16.77
C LYS A 109 -4.06 -6.29 16.36
N THR A 110 -5.34 -6.27 16.72
CA THR A 110 -6.23 -5.12 16.47
C THR A 110 -5.71 -3.87 17.17
N ALA A 111 -5.42 -3.96 18.48
CA ALA A 111 -4.94 -2.83 19.26
C ALA A 111 -3.59 -2.28 18.76
N GLY A 112 -2.73 -3.10 18.16
CA GLY A 112 -1.45 -2.68 17.56
C GLY A 112 -1.60 -1.93 16.24
N SER A 113 -2.64 -2.24 15.46
CA SER A 113 -2.81 -1.70 14.10
C SER A 113 -3.91 -0.63 13.99
N PHE A 114 -4.96 -0.74 14.82
CA PHE A 114 -6.08 0.19 14.84
C PHE A 114 -5.99 1.04 16.11
N VAL A 115 -5.46 2.23 15.98
CA VAL A 115 -5.10 3.08 17.12
C VAL A 115 -5.84 4.39 17.09
N GLN A 116 -5.95 5.05 18.25
CA GLN A 116 -6.41 6.43 18.31
C GLN A 116 -5.50 7.32 17.48
N ASN A 117 -6.08 8.19 16.65
CA ASN A 117 -5.34 9.20 15.91
C ASN A 117 -4.55 10.11 16.89
N PRO A 118 -3.21 10.09 16.89
CA PRO A 118 -2.41 10.87 17.84
C PRO A 118 -2.53 12.38 17.62
N LEU A 119 -2.96 12.80 16.43
CA LEU A 119 -3.14 14.22 16.10
C LEU A 119 -4.52 14.75 16.51
N ASN A 120 -5.47 13.85 16.80
CA ASN A 120 -6.82 14.23 17.21
C ASN A 120 -7.04 13.94 18.71
N LYS A 121 -7.20 15.00 19.49
CA LYS A 121 -7.43 14.93 20.95
C LYS A 121 -8.86 15.26 21.33
N ASP A 122 -9.68 15.73 20.39
CA ASP A 122 -11.00 16.28 20.68
C ASP A 122 -12.09 15.19 20.74
N TYR A 123 -11.92 14.12 19.95
CA TYR A 123 -12.87 12.99 19.92
C TYR A 123 -12.18 11.68 19.54
N PRO A 124 -12.78 10.52 19.85
CA PRO A 124 -12.27 9.22 19.41
C PRO A 124 -12.27 9.11 17.88
N GLU A 125 -11.09 8.95 17.29
CA GLU A 125 -10.90 8.72 15.86
C GLU A 125 -9.89 7.60 15.68
N ILE A 126 -10.36 6.44 15.26
CA ILE A 126 -9.50 5.30 14.99
C ILE A 126 -8.89 5.44 13.61
N ILE A 127 -7.57 5.27 13.54
CA ILE A 127 -6.81 5.17 12.32
C ILE A 127 -6.21 3.78 12.17
N TYR A 128 -6.03 3.33 10.95
CA TYR A 128 -5.33 2.09 10.63
C TYR A 128 -3.87 2.40 10.24
N LYS A 129 -2.93 1.82 10.96
CA LYS A 129 -1.50 1.83 10.67
C LYS A 129 -1.17 0.74 9.67
N THR A 130 -0.77 1.11 8.45
CA THR A 130 -0.63 0.14 7.35
C THR A 130 0.66 -0.68 7.42
N GLY A 131 1.68 -0.19 8.11
CA GLY A 131 3.05 -0.69 8.02
C GLY A 131 3.75 -0.29 6.72
N ASP A 132 3.09 0.41 5.82
CA ASP A 132 3.68 0.96 4.61
C ASP A 132 4.30 2.33 4.89
N LEU A 133 5.49 2.60 4.36
CA LEU A 133 6.13 3.91 4.39
C LEU A 133 5.85 4.65 3.09
N GLY A 134 5.50 5.92 3.21
CA GLY A 134 5.27 6.81 2.08
C GLY A 134 5.85 8.20 2.31
N TYR A 135 5.82 9.01 1.29
CA TYR A 135 6.23 10.42 1.33
C TYR A 135 5.49 11.22 0.26
N TYR A 136 5.40 12.53 0.43
CA TYR A 136 4.94 13.43 -0.63
C TYR A 136 6.14 13.92 -1.43
N ASN A 137 6.09 13.72 -2.76
CA ASN A 137 7.11 14.24 -3.66
C ASN A 137 6.96 15.76 -3.88
N ASP A 138 7.84 16.36 -4.70
CA ASP A 138 7.82 17.81 -5.02
C ASP A 138 6.54 18.28 -5.71
N ARG A 139 5.74 17.37 -6.25
CA ARG A 139 4.43 17.64 -6.87
C ARG A 139 3.26 17.50 -5.90
N GLY A 140 3.54 17.16 -4.63
CA GLY A 140 2.51 16.86 -3.64
C GLY A 140 1.79 15.53 -3.89
N GLU A 141 2.35 14.63 -4.72
CA GLU A 141 1.82 13.31 -4.98
C GLU A 141 2.30 12.33 -3.89
N LEU A 142 1.39 11.55 -3.34
CA LEU A 142 1.74 10.51 -2.37
C LEU A 142 2.44 9.35 -3.07
N MET A 143 3.63 9.04 -2.59
CA MET A 143 4.50 7.98 -3.09
C MET A 143 4.56 6.83 -2.09
N PHE A 144 4.52 5.60 -2.56
CA PHE A 144 4.91 4.44 -1.78
C PHE A 144 6.44 4.34 -1.76
N ALA A 145 7.03 4.11 -0.60
CA ALA A 145 8.49 3.99 -0.45
C ALA A 145 8.93 2.55 -0.18
N SER A 146 8.39 1.93 0.85
CA SER A 146 8.74 0.57 1.27
C SER A 146 7.76 0.06 2.33
N ARG A 147 7.96 -1.16 2.81
CA ARG A 147 7.33 -1.68 4.03
C ARG A 147 8.21 -1.39 5.25
N LYS A 148 7.57 -1.19 6.40
CA LYS A 148 8.22 -1.09 7.72
C LYS A 148 8.56 -2.48 8.28
N ASP A 149 7.79 -3.49 7.90
CA ASP A 149 7.90 -4.89 8.30
C ASP A 149 8.41 -5.78 7.15
N TYR A 150 8.60 -7.06 7.44
CA TYR A 150 9.03 -8.09 6.49
C TYR A 150 7.88 -8.69 5.67
N GLN A 151 6.73 -8.01 5.61
CA GLN A 151 5.61 -8.44 4.78
C GLN A 151 5.90 -8.17 3.31
N ILE A 152 5.67 -9.17 2.47
CA ILE A 152 5.82 -9.08 1.02
C ILE A 152 4.48 -9.27 0.31
N LYS A 153 4.43 -8.79 -0.92
CA LYS A 153 3.35 -9.09 -1.85
C LYS A 153 3.94 -9.83 -3.04
N HIS A 154 3.48 -11.06 -3.26
CA HIS A 154 3.96 -11.89 -4.34
C HIS A 154 2.79 -12.53 -5.07
N MET A 155 2.67 -12.27 -6.38
CA MET A 155 1.61 -12.80 -7.25
C MET A 155 0.18 -12.58 -6.69
N GLY A 156 -0.07 -11.40 -6.11
CA GLY A 156 -1.35 -11.04 -5.48
C GLY A 156 -1.57 -11.58 -4.06
N HIS A 157 -0.63 -12.35 -3.53
CA HIS A 157 -0.67 -12.88 -2.16
C HIS A 157 0.07 -11.96 -1.20
N ARG A 158 -0.56 -11.67 -0.07
CA ARG A 158 0.06 -10.97 1.06
C ARG A 158 0.70 -12.02 1.97
N ILE A 159 2.00 -11.99 2.10
CA ILE A 159 2.80 -13.02 2.80
C ILE A 159 3.56 -12.35 3.94
N GLU A 160 3.36 -12.86 5.16
CA GLU A 160 4.13 -12.50 6.34
C GLU A 160 5.31 -13.47 6.45
N LEU A 161 6.54 -13.01 6.18
CA LEU A 161 7.72 -13.88 6.29
C LEU A 161 7.88 -14.46 7.70
N GLY A 162 7.50 -13.70 8.74
CA GLY A 162 7.50 -14.17 10.12
C GLY A 162 6.55 -15.33 10.40
N GLU A 163 5.42 -15.47 9.67
CA GLU A 163 4.52 -16.63 9.81
C GLU A 163 5.17 -17.90 9.23
N ILE A 164 5.92 -17.76 8.13
CA ILE A 164 6.70 -18.87 7.55
C ILE A 164 7.81 -19.26 8.51
N GLU A 165 8.57 -18.29 9.02
CA GLU A 165 9.64 -18.52 10.01
C GLU A 165 9.09 -19.21 11.26
N GLY A 166 7.97 -18.74 11.81
CA GLY A 166 7.31 -19.35 12.94
C GLY A 166 6.92 -20.80 12.70
N SER A 167 6.38 -21.10 11.52
CA SER A 167 5.99 -22.46 11.14
C SER A 167 7.20 -23.39 10.99
N VAL A 168 8.29 -22.87 10.40
CA VAL A 168 9.56 -23.64 10.26
C VAL A 168 10.19 -23.88 11.62
N ASN A 169 10.23 -22.87 12.49
CA ASN A 169 10.85 -22.97 13.82
C ASN A 169 10.06 -23.85 14.82
N CYS A 170 8.80 -24.17 14.52
CA CYS A 170 8.00 -25.14 15.29
C CYS A 170 8.36 -26.60 14.97
N MET A 171 9.18 -26.90 13.95
CA MET A 171 9.56 -28.26 13.59
C MET A 171 10.64 -28.79 14.53
N GLU A 172 10.41 -29.94 15.18
CA GLU A 172 11.30 -30.52 16.21
C GLU A 172 12.79 -30.69 15.80
N LYS A 173 13.07 -30.74 14.50
CA LYS A 173 14.43 -30.98 13.97
C LYS A 173 15.15 -29.71 13.53
N ILE A 174 14.51 -28.54 13.66
CA ILE A 174 15.05 -27.25 13.23
C ILE A 174 15.39 -26.41 14.44
N ALA A 175 16.66 -26.03 14.55
CA ALA A 175 17.14 -25.18 15.65
C ALA A 175 16.83 -23.69 15.47
N GLY A 176 16.59 -23.27 14.21
CA GLY A 176 16.24 -21.92 13.82
C GLY A 176 16.22 -21.76 12.30
N GLY A 177 15.30 -21.00 11.78
CA GLY A 177 15.14 -20.67 10.36
C GLY A 177 14.91 -19.19 10.16
N CYS A 178 15.40 -18.65 9.05
CA CYS A 178 15.14 -17.29 8.57
C CYS A 178 14.59 -17.38 7.15
N CYS A 179 13.57 -16.59 6.86
CA CYS A 179 12.96 -16.53 5.55
C CYS A 179 13.47 -15.28 4.82
N ILE A 180 14.07 -15.47 3.65
CA ILE A 180 14.53 -14.39 2.81
C ILE A 180 13.74 -14.45 1.50
N TYR A 181 13.19 -13.30 1.11
CA TYR A 181 12.54 -13.15 -0.18
C TYR A 181 13.53 -12.55 -1.17
N ASP A 182 13.70 -13.22 -2.29
CA ASP A 182 14.50 -12.76 -3.42
C ASP A 182 13.57 -12.35 -4.56
N GLU A 183 13.75 -11.14 -5.06
CA GLU A 183 12.92 -10.54 -6.12
C GLU A 183 13.45 -10.83 -7.55
N GLU A 184 14.36 -11.82 -7.75
CA GLU A 184 14.87 -12.15 -9.09
C GLU A 184 13.80 -12.62 -10.09
#